data_d63eb6404fef6ab67d0ef1eeff8ed361
#
_entry.id   d63eb6404fef6ab67d0ef1eeff8ed361
#
_cell.length_a   1.000
_cell.length_b   1.000
_cell.length_c   1.000
_cell.angle_alpha   90.00
_cell.angle_beta   90.00
_cell.angle_gamma   90.00
#
_symmetry.space_group_name_H-M   'P 1'
#
loop_
_entity.id
_entity.type
_entity.pdbx_description
1 polymer ?
#
loop_
_entity_poly.entity_id
_entity_poly.type
_entity_poly.pdbx_seq_one_letter_code
_entity_poly.pdbx_strand_id
1 'polypeptide(L)'
;ALESGQVVSGVGGQYNFVAMAHALPDARSILMLRATHDNKDGLQSSIVWNYGHVTIPRHLRDTVITEYGVAELRGQPDSVVVKRLIAIADSRFQDQLVTEAKAHGKLEADYQLPDRYRRNLPQMLDDILHPWSRAGLLPAFPFGTDLTEDELHIVTALKRLKHATQHPVELVTLAVKSLWENKEAPHAYLERLGLAEASSFKDMFIRKLFAGNL
;
A
#
# COMPACT_ATOMS: atom_id res chain seq x y z
N ALA A 1 -9.98 3.40 15.19
CA ALA A 1 -9.57 3.01 16.54
C ALA A 1 -8.51 1.91 16.41
N LEU A 2 -7.62 1.82 17.38
CA LEU A 2 -6.67 0.73 17.50
C LEU A 2 -7.35 -0.48 18.19
N GLU A 3 -6.75 -1.65 18.09
CA GLU A 3 -7.22 -2.86 18.78
C GLU A 3 -7.38 -2.66 20.30
N SER A 4 -6.53 -1.81 20.88
CA SER A 4 -6.60 -1.37 22.29
C SER A 4 -7.83 -0.55 22.67
N GLY A 5 -8.70 -0.21 21.72
CA GLY A 5 -9.84 0.68 21.93
C GLY A 5 -9.52 2.18 21.83
N GLN A 6 -8.27 2.55 21.68
CA GLN A 6 -7.87 3.95 21.53
C GLN A 6 -8.35 4.51 20.20
N VAL A 7 -9.10 5.62 20.24
CA VAL A 7 -9.55 6.35 19.06
C VAL A 7 -8.39 7.24 18.57
N VAL A 8 -7.92 6.98 17.36
CA VAL A 8 -6.79 7.73 16.75
C VAL A 8 -7.31 8.87 15.89
N SER A 9 -8.46 8.69 15.24
CA SER A 9 -9.10 9.70 14.39
C SER A 9 -10.58 9.45 14.28
N GLY A 10 -11.34 10.43 13.82
CA GLY A 10 -12.74 10.26 13.43
C GLY A 10 -12.89 9.30 12.25
N VAL A 11 -14.02 8.61 12.17
CA VAL A 11 -14.33 7.66 11.08
C VAL A 11 -14.68 8.34 9.75
N GLY A 12 -14.95 9.65 9.75
CA GLY A 12 -15.35 10.38 8.56
C GLY A 12 -16.68 9.88 7.96
N GLY A 13 -16.83 10.05 6.65
CA GLY A 13 -18.04 9.70 5.91
C GLY A 13 -18.14 8.24 5.44
N GLN A 14 -17.21 7.37 5.82
CA GLN A 14 -17.13 6.01 5.27
C GLN A 14 -18.44 5.23 5.42
N TYR A 15 -19.05 5.25 6.60
CA TYR A 15 -20.33 4.58 6.84
C TYR A 15 -21.46 5.16 5.98
N ASN A 16 -21.53 6.49 5.89
CA ASN A 16 -22.60 7.17 5.15
C ASN A 16 -22.53 6.81 3.65
N PHE A 17 -21.34 6.85 3.04
CA PHE A 17 -21.17 6.47 1.64
C PHE A 17 -21.56 5.02 1.37
N VAL A 18 -21.17 4.11 2.24
CA VAL A 18 -21.51 2.69 2.10
C VAL A 18 -23.01 2.46 2.28
N ALA A 19 -23.62 3.06 3.30
CA ALA A 19 -25.05 2.91 3.57
C ALA A 19 -25.90 3.51 2.44
N MET A 20 -25.52 4.67 1.92
CA MET A 20 -26.19 5.30 0.77
C MET A 20 -26.07 4.47 -0.50
N ALA A 21 -24.87 3.93 -0.80
CA ALA A 21 -24.69 3.04 -1.93
C ALA A 21 -25.56 1.78 -1.80
N HIS A 22 -25.68 1.25 -0.58
CA HIS A 22 -26.48 0.05 -0.34
C HIS A 22 -27.98 0.28 -0.46
N ALA A 23 -28.44 1.53 -0.23
CA ALA A 23 -29.84 1.91 -0.39
C ALA A 23 -30.26 2.06 -1.88
N LEU A 24 -29.33 2.20 -2.79
CA LEU A 24 -29.61 2.33 -4.22
C LEU A 24 -29.59 0.95 -4.89
N PRO A 25 -30.60 0.60 -5.74
CA PRO A 25 -30.74 -0.74 -6.33
C PRO A 25 -29.51 -1.18 -7.13
N ASP A 26 -28.95 -0.27 -7.93
CA ASP A 26 -27.86 -0.58 -8.88
C ASP A 26 -26.47 -0.16 -8.38
N ALA A 27 -26.40 0.43 -7.20
CA ALA A 27 -25.11 0.84 -6.64
C ALA A 27 -24.41 -0.31 -5.89
N ARG A 28 -23.10 -0.18 -5.77
CA ARG A 28 -22.21 -1.09 -5.01
C ARG A 28 -21.28 -0.28 -4.13
N SER A 29 -21.04 -0.77 -2.93
CA SER A 29 -19.96 -0.26 -2.10
C SER A 29 -18.68 -1.02 -2.39
N ILE A 30 -17.60 -0.31 -2.71
CA ILE A 30 -16.30 -0.90 -3.02
C ILE A 30 -15.31 -0.45 -1.95
N LEU A 31 -14.73 -1.41 -1.23
CA LEU A 31 -13.67 -1.19 -0.28
C LEU A 31 -12.34 -1.59 -0.93
N MET A 32 -11.47 -0.60 -1.12
CA MET A 32 -10.15 -0.82 -1.68
C MET A 32 -9.10 -0.74 -0.57
N LEU A 33 -8.22 -1.74 -0.52
CA LEU A 33 -7.13 -1.79 0.45
C LEU A 33 -5.93 -2.52 -0.15
N ARG A 34 -4.73 -2.23 0.35
CA ARG A 34 -3.57 -3.09 0.08
C ARG A 34 -3.71 -4.38 0.88
N ALA A 35 -3.32 -5.51 0.28
CA ALA A 35 -3.37 -6.81 0.95
C ALA A 35 -2.46 -6.88 2.18
N THR A 36 -1.42 -6.03 2.22
CA THR A 36 -0.48 -5.93 3.35
C THR A 36 -0.19 -4.49 3.73
N HIS A 37 0.27 -4.30 4.96
CA HIS A 37 0.82 -3.05 5.47
C HIS A 37 2.00 -3.32 6.40
N ASP A 38 2.91 -2.36 6.51
CA ASP A 38 4.01 -2.40 7.45
C ASP A 38 3.63 -1.73 8.77
N ASN A 39 4.00 -2.34 9.86
CA ASN A 39 3.93 -1.76 11.20
C ASN A 39 5.28 -1.94 11.93
N LYS A 40 5.31 -1.63 13.23
CA LYS A 40 6.54 -1.77 14.05
C LYS A 40 7.03 -3.22 14.18
N ASP A 41 6.13 -4.18 14.04
CA ASP A 41 6.39 -5.61 14.16
C ASP A 41 6.69 -6.27 12.79
N GLY A 42 6.77 -5.45 11.73
CA GLY A 42 7.04 -5.86 10.37
C GLY A 42 5.79 -5.93 9.50
N LEU A 43 5.88 -6.69 8.40
CA LEU A 43 4.81 -6.83 7.42
C LEU A 43 3.63 -7.63 7.99
N GLN A 44 2.43 -7.08 7.84
CA GLN A 44 1.19 -7.68 8.32
C GLN A 44 0.14 -7.79 7.20
N SER A 45 -0.74 -8.76 7.32
CA SER A 45 -1.92 -8.85 6.45
C SER A 45 -2.95 -7.77 6.80
N SER A 46 -3.51 -7.12 5.79
CA SER A 46 -4.66 -6.23 5.96
C SER A 46 -6.00 -6.98 5.98
N ILE A 47 -6.00 -8.24 5.50
CA ILE A 47 -7.11 -9.17 5.66
C ILE A 47 -6.84 -9.99 6.90
N VAL A 48 -7.64 -9.76 7.94
CA VAL A 48 -7.47 -10.37 9.25
C VAL A 48 -8.73 -11.13 9.66
N TRP A 49 -8.58 -12.13 10.51
CA TRP A 49 -9.71 -12.90 11.01
C TRP A 49 -10.66 -12.05 11.85
N ASN A 50 -10.11 -11.25 12.73
CA ASN A 50 -10.87 -10.39 13.62
C ASN A 50 -10.24 -9.00 13.72
N TYR A 51 -11.09 -7.97 13.90
CA TYR A 51 -10.65 -6.61 14.15
C TYR A 51 -11.58 -5.96 15.17
N GLY A 52 -11.00 -5.41 16.24
CA GLY A 52 -11.74 -4.98 17.43
C GLY A 52 -12.77 -3.88 17.18
N HIS A 53 -12.57 -3.02 16.18
CA HIS A 53 -13.46 -1.89 15.88
C HIS A 53 -13.83 -1.83 14.42
N VAL A 54 -15.08 -2.16 14.11
CA VAL A 54 -15.59 -2.23 12.75
C VAL A 54 -16.50 -1.04 12.47
N THR A 55 -16.14 -0.19 11.51
CA THR A 55 -16.94 0.96 11.06
C THR A 55 -18.13 0.51 10.20
N ILE A 56 -17.90 -0.44 9.30
CA ILE A 56 -18.91 -0.93 8.37
C ILE A 56 -19.31 -2.34 8.78
N PRO A 57 -20.58 -2.57 9.15
CA PRO A 57 -21.05 -3.90 9.46
C PRO A 57 -20.96 -4.82 8.23
N ARG A 58 -20.82 -6.12 8.48
CA ARG A 58 -20.58 -7.12 7.44
C ARG A 58 -21.59 -7.09 6.30
N HIS A 59 -22.86 -6.97 6.60
CA HIS A 59 -23.97 -7.02 5.63
C HIS A 59 -23.99 -5.82 4.66
N LEU A 60 -23.25 -4.75 4.94
CA LEU A 60 -23.10 -3.60 4.06
C LEU A 60 -21.84 -3.65 3.19
N ARG A 61 -21.05 -4.72 3.27
CA ARG A 61 -19.85 -4.88 2.47
C ARG A 61 -20.18 -5.63 1.19
N ASP A 62 -20.20 -4.93 0.05
CA ASP A 62 -20.52 -5.54 -1.23
C ASP A 62 -19.28 -6.12 -1.89
N THR A 63 -18.25 -5.31 -2.09
CA THR A 63 -17.06 -5.68 -2.84
C THR A 63 -15.81 -5.23 -2.10
N VAL A 64 -14.80 -6.10 -2.06
CA VAL A 64 -13.46 -5.79 -1.55
C VAL A 64 -12.45 -6.00 -2.66
N ILE A 65 -11.55 -5.03 -2.86
CA ILE A 65 -10.51 -5.08 -3.88
C ILE A 65 -9.15 -4.93 -3.21
N THR A 66 -8.23 -5.81 -3.57
CA THR A 66 -6.81 -5.67 -3.30
C THR A 66 -6.04 -5.62 -4.62
N GLU A 67 -4.73 -5.41 -4.57
CA GLU A 67 -3.85 -5.51 -5.74
C GLU A 67 -3.85 -6.90 -6.40
N TYR A 68 -4.38 -7.92 -5.72
CA TYR A 68 -4.41 -9.30 -6.20
C TYR A 68 -5.76 -9.74 -6.74
N GLY A 69 -6.81 -8.96 -6.56
CA GLY A 69 -8.10 -9.29 -7.14
C GLY A 69 -9.31 -8.66 -6.47
N VAL A 70 -10.48 -9.17 -6.83
CA VAL A 70 -11.79 -8.68 -6.42
C VAL A 70 -12.55 -9.77 -5.70
N ALA A 71 -13.07 -9.46 -4.51
CA ALA A 71 -13.96 -10.32 -3.73
C ALA A 71 -15.37 -9.70 -3.66
N GLU A 72 -16.31 -10.29 -4.36
CA GLU A 72 -17.72 -9.92 -4.26
C GLU A 72 -18.36 -10.65 -3.07
N LEU A 73 -18.87 -9.89 -2.11
CA LEU A 73 -19.34 -10.42 -0.83
C LEU A 73 -20.85 -10.31 -0.65
N ARG A 74 -21.52 -9.46 -1.43
CA ARG A 74 -22.95 -9.18 -1.28
C ARG A 74 -23.77 -10.46 -1.43
N GLY A 75 -24.62 -10.74 -0.45
CA GLY A 75 -25.53 -11.89 -0.47
C GLY A 75 -24.86 -13.27 -0.33
N GLN A 76 -23.56 -13.31 -0.03
CA GLN A 76 -22.82 -14.57 0.09
C GLN A 76 -22.85 -15.12 1.53
N PRO A 77 -22.89 -16.45 1.69
CA PRO A 77 -22.73 -17.07 3.00
C PRO A 77 -21.30 -16.93 3.52
N ASP A 78 -21.12 -17.11 4.83
CA ASP A 78 -19.83 -16.92 5.54
C ASP A 78 -18.67 -17.65 4.90
N SER A 79 -18.86 -18.93 4.59
CA SER A 79 -17.80 -19.75 3.99
C SER A 79 -17.33 -19.21 2.64
N VAL A 80 -18.25 -18.73 1.81
CA VAL A 80 -17.90 -18.12 0.51
C VAL A 80 -17.22 -16.78 0.69
N VAL A 81 -17.67 -15.94 1.63
CA VAL A 81 -17.00 -14.67 1.97
C VAL A 81 -15.56 -14.93 2.42
N VAL A 82 -15.35 -15.89 3.33
CA VAL A 82 -14.02 -16.25 3.80
C VAL A 82 -13.13 -16.74 2.66
N LYS A 83 -13.62 -17.66 1.81
CA LYS A 83 -12.89 -18.18 0.64
C LYS A 83 -12.47 -17.05 -0.31
N ARG A 84 -13.38 -16.11 -0.58
CA ARG A 84 -13.12 -14.97 -1.49
C ARG A 84 -12.12 -13.98 -0.91
N LEU A 85 -12.20 -13.68 0.38
CA LEU A 85 -11.23 -12.78 1.02
C LEU A 85 -9.84 -13.41 1.10
N ILE A 86 -9.73 -14.70 1.42
CA ILE A 86 -8.46 -15.43 1.40
C ILE A 86 -7.86 -15.45 -0.03
N ALA A 87 -8.70 -15.59 -1.05
CA ALA A 87 -8.25 -15.62 -2.45
C ALA A 87 -7.58 -14.31 -2.90
N ILE A 88 -7.91 -13.17 -2.29
CA ILE A 88 -7.31 -11.86 -2.60
C ILE A 88 -6.31 -11.39 -1.53
N ALA A 89 -6.03 -12.22 -0.52
CA ALA A 89 -5.00 -11.95 0.47
C ALA A 89 -3.60 -12.21 -0.12
N ASP A 90 -2.58 -11.60 0.47
CA ASP A 90 -1.19 -11.90 0.15
C ASP A 90 -0.85 -13.36 0.50
N SER A 91 -0.18 -14.05 -0.41
CA SER A 91 0.06 -15.50 -0.30
C SER A 91 0.90 -15.90 0.92
N ARG A 92 1.68 -14.98 1.47
CA ARG A 92 2.45 -15.22 2.71
C ARG A 92 1.55 -15.44 3.94
N PHE A 93 0.31 -14.99 3.89
CA PHE A 93 -0.64 -15.06 5.02
C PHE A 93 -1.82 -16.00 4.76
N GLN A 94 -2.00 -16.49 3.53
CA GLN A 94 -3.16 -17.30 3.16
C GLN A 94 -3.30 -18.59 3.98
N ASP A 95 -2.20 -19.31 4.21
CA ASP A 95 -2.26 -20.58 4.96
C ASP A 95 -2.64 -20.38 6.44
N GLN A 96 -2.18 -19.30 7.05
CA GLN A 96 -2.61 -18.89 8.38
C GLN A 96 -4.11 -18.59 8.43
N LEU A 97 -4.61 -17.80 7.47
CA LEU A 97 -6.03 -17.45 7.37
C LEU A 97 -6.91 -18.67 7.13
N VAL A 98 -6.47 -19.63 6.30
CA VAL A 98 -7.18 -20.91 6.09
C VAL A 98 -7.23 -21.72 7.38
N THR A 99 -6.11 -21.84 8.09
CA THR A 99 -6.03 -22.59 9.35
C THR A 99 -6.97 -22.02 10.39
N GLU A 100 -6.97 -20.71 10.52
CA GLU A 100 -7.83 -20.01 11.48
C GLU A 100 -9.31 -20.13 11.12
N ALA A 101 -9.65 -20.01 9.84
CA ALA A 101 -11.02 -20.20 9.36
C ALA A 101 -11.56 -21.63 9.59
N LYS A 102 -10.72 -22.64 9.43
CA LYS A 102 -11.05 -24.03 9.77
C LYS A 102 -11.26 -24.22 11.27
N ALA A 103 -10.37 -23.67 12.11
CA ALA A 103 -10.47 -23.73 13.55
C ALA A 103 -11.79 -23.14 14.08
N HIS A 104 -12.32 -22.12 13.39
CA HIS A 104 -13.62 -21.50 13.72
C HIS A 104 -14.80 -22.12 12.98
N GLY A 105 -14.64 -23.25 12.27
CA GLY A 105 -15.72 -23.94 11.56
C GLY A 105 -16.34 -23.15 10.41
N LYS A 106 -15.59 -22.18 9.84
CA LYS A 106 -16.03 -21.37 8.70
C LYS A 106 -15.57 -21.92 7.34
N LEU A 107 -14.65 -22.86 7.36
CA LEU A 107 -14.25 -23.67 6.21
C LEU A 107 -14.29 -25.15 6.55
N GLU A 108 -14.51 -25.95 5.55
CA GLU A 108 -14.48 -27.43 5.64
C GLU A 108 -13.06 -27.88 6.03
N ALA A 109 -12.93 -28.96 6.81
CA ALA A 109 -11.64 -29.45 7.29
C ALA A 109 -10.68 -29.82 6.15
N ASP A 110 -11.22 -30.32 5.05
CA ASP A 110 -10.50 -30.71 3.83
C ASP A 110 -10.33 -29.57 2.81
N TYR A 111 -10.86 -28.38 3.09
CA TYR A 111 -10.72 -27.25 2.17
C TYR A 111 -9.25 -26.95 1.85
N GLN A 112 -8.96 -26.80 0.58
CA GLN A 112 -7.66 -26.33 0.08
C GLN A 112 -7.85 -25.10 -0.80
N LEU A 113 -7.02 -24.10 -0.58
CA LEU A 113 -7.02 -22.91 -1.43
C LEU A 113 -6.53 -23.31 -2.84
N PRO A 114 -7.28 -23.04 -3.91
CA PRO A 114 -6.86 -23.34 -5.27
C PRO A 114 -5.53 -22.66 -5.65
N ASP A 115 -4.67 -23.37 -6.38
CA ASP A 115 -3.31 -22.92 -6.74
C ASP A 115 -3.30 -21.59 -7.50
N ARG A 116 -4.33 -21.31 -8.30
CA ARG A 116 -4.47 -20.03 -9.01
C ARG A 116 -4.45 -18.81 -8.09
N TYR A 117 -4.81 -18.95 -6.81
CA TYR A 117 -4.81 -17.87 -5.81
C TYR A 117 -3.54 -17.83 -4.95
N ARG A 118 -2.63 -18.80 -5.10
CA ARG A 118 -1.38 -18.90 -4.31
C ARG A 118 -0.23 -18.08 -4.90
N ARG A 119 -0.52 -17.22 -5.87
CA ARG A 119 0.49 -16.40 -6.57
C ARG A 119 0.38 -14.91 -6.24
N ASN A 120 -0.30 -14.57 -5.17
CA ASN A 120 -0.52 -13.21 -4.70
C ASN A 120 0.73 -12.69 -3.96
N LEU A 121 1.77 -12.40 -4.72
CA LEU A 121 3.04 -11.87 -4.22
C LEU A 121 3.41 -10.61 -5.01
N PRO A 122 4.03 -9.60 -4.37
CA PRO A 122 4.44 -8.37 -5.06
C PRO A 122 5.28 -8.63 -6.30
N GLN A 123 6.24 -9.58 -6.21
CA GLN A 123 7.10 -9.94 -7.33
C GLN A 123 6.30 -10.50 -8.52
N MET A 124 5.33 -11.36 -8.25
CA MET A 124 4.48 -11.95 -9.30
C MET A 124 3.61 -10.90 -9.98
N LEU A 125 3.13 -9.92 -9.22
CA LEU A 125 2.38 -8.79 -9.74
C LEU A 125 3.27 -7.90 -10.62
N ASP A 126 4.49 -7.62 -10.17
CA ASP A 126 5.46 -6.82 -10.91
C ASP A 126 5.84 -7.50 -12.24
N ASP A 127 6.11 -8.81 -12.21
CA ASP A 127 6.40 -9.60 -13.42
C ASP A 127 5.25 -9.54 -14.44
N ILE A 128 3.99 -9.53 -13.99
CA ILE A 128 2.82 -9.42 -14.86
C ILE A 128 2.67 -8.00 -15.42
N LEU A 129 2.91 -6.97 -14.61
CA LEU A 129 2.71 -5.57 -14.97
C LEU A 129 3.89 -4.98 -15.77
N HIS A 130 5.08 -5.52 -15.58
CA HIS A 130 6.31 -5.01 -16.18
C HIS A 130 6.24 -4.84 -17.72
N PRO A 131 5.74 -5.81 -18.52
CA PRO A 131 5.60 -5.64 -19.97
C PRO A 131 4.67 -4.47 -20.35
N TRP A 132 3.58 -4.28 -19.61
CA TRP A 132 2.62 -3.21 -19.83
C TRP A 132 3.19 -1.83 -19.47
N SER A 133 3.95 -1.78 -18.37
CA SER A 133 4.67 -0.57 -17.96
C SER A 133 5.72 -0.18 -18.99
N ARG A 134 6.51 -1.15 -19.52
CA ARG A 134 7.49 -0.91 -20.58
C ARG A 134 6.86 -0.45 -21.89
N ALA A 135 5.66 -0.90 -22.19
CA ALA A 135 4.88 -0.46 -23.36
C ALA A 135 4.25 0.94 -23.17
N GLY A 136 4.46 1.60 -22.02
CA GLY A 136 3.90 2.91 -21.70
C GLY A 136 2.40 2.90 -21.39
N LEU A 137 1.78 1.72 -21.22
CA LEU A 137 0.35 1.57 -20.95
C LEU A 137 -0.01 1.81 -19.49
N LEU A 138 0.99 1.82 -18.60
CA LEU A 138 0.84 2.11 -17.18
C LEU A 138 1.73 3.30 -16.79
N PRO A 139 1.41 4.52 -17.23
CA PRO A 139 2.17 5.71 -16.85
C PRO A 139 1.98 6.02 -15.36
N ALA A 140 3.00 6.63 -14.74
CA ALA A 140 2.96 7.00 -13.33
C ALA A 140 1.81 7.96 -12.99
N PHE A 141 1.38 8.75 -13.95
CA PHE A 141 0.29 9.74 -13.83
C PHE A 141 -0.69 9.60 -15.00
N PRO A 142 -1.59 8.60 -14.98
CA PRO A 142 -2.48 8.32 -16.13
C PRO A 142 -3.48 9.45 -16.42
N PHE A 143 -3.77 10.30 -15.43
CA PHE A 143 -4.67 11.46 -15.55
C PHE A 143 -3.93 12.79 -15.48
N GLY A 144 -2.60 12.79 -15.66
CA GLY A 144 -1.75 13.95 -15.44
C GLY A 144 -1.41 14.16 -13.96
N THR A 145 -0.77 15.26 -13.67
CA THR A 145 -0.36 15.66 -12.33
C THR A 145 -0.34 17.19 -12.22
N ASP A 146 -0.64 17.71 -11.03
CA ASP A 146 -0.49 19.13 -10.70
C ASP A 146 0.96 19.52 -10.42
N LEU A 147 1.89 18.54 -10.36
CA LEU A 147 3.30 18.79 -10.14
C LEU A 147 3.97 19.26 -11.44
N THR A 148 4.81 20.27 -11.33
CA THR A 148 5.71 20.69 -12.40
C THR A 148 6.81 19.64 -12.65
N GLU A 149 7.52 19.71 -13.79
CA GLU A 149 8.64 18.81 -14.09
C GLU A 149 9.71 18.86 -13.00
N ASP A 150 10.04 20.05 -12.50
CA ASP A 150 10.99 20.24 -11.40
C ASP A 150 10.54 19.54 -10.12
N GLU A 151 9.25 19.67 -9.77
CA GLU A 151 8.67 18.99 -8.60
C GLU A 151 8.66 17.48 -8.76
N LEU A 152 8.44 16.97 -9.96
CA LEU A 152 8.53 15.52 -10.24
C LEU A 152 9.95 15.00 -10.02
N HIS A 153 10.98 15.75 -10.44
CA HIS A 153 12.38 15.41 -10.19
C HIS A 153 12.68 15.43 -8.69
N ILE A 154 12.25 16.48 -7.98
CA ILE A 154 12.41 16.60 -6.53
C ILE A 154 11.75 15.43 -5.81
N VAL A 155 10.48 15.13 -6.12
CA VAL A 155 9.72 14.02 -5.51
C VAL A 155 10.39 12.68 -5.77
N THR A 156 10.93 12.46 -6.97
CA THR A 156 11.62 11.22 -7.32
C THR A 156 12.89 11.05 -6.48
N ALA A 157 13.70 12.10 -6.35
CA ALA A 157 14.90 12.08 -5.51
C ALA A 157 14.56 11.85 -4.03
N LEU A 158 13.52 12.53 -3.51
CA LEU A 158 13.06 12.35 -2.13
C LEU A 158 12.54 10.94 -1.87
N LYS A 159 11.84 10.31 -2.81
CA LYS A 159 11.39 8.92 -2.68
C LYS A 159 12.56 7.94 -2.60
N ARG A 160 13.61 8.13 -3.41
CA ARG A 160 14.84 7.34 -3.35
C ARG A 160 15.53 7.47 -1.98
N LEU A 161 15.68 8.71 -1.50
CA LEU A 161 16.24 8.97 -0.17
C LEU A 161 15.41 8.34 0.95
N LYS A 162 14.09 8.47 0.89
CA LYS A 162 13.20 7.83 1.87
C LYS A 162 13.36 6.31 1.87
N HIS A 163 13.45 5.69 0.71
CA HIS A 163 13.69 4.24 0.61
C HIS A 163 15.04 3.86 1.25
N ALA A 164 16.10 4.60 0.92
CA ALA A 164 17.42 4.37 1.48
C ALA A 164 17.47 4.52 3.02
N THR A 165 16.68 5.40 3.62
CA THR A 165 16.62 5.53 5.10
C THR A 165 16.07 4.29 5.79
N GLN A 166 15.34 3.44 5.09
CA GLN A 166 14.83 2.17 5.61
C GLN A 166 15.86 1.01 5.46
N HIS A 167 16.94 1.23 4.69
CA HIS A 167 17.98 0.26 4.39
C HIS A 167 19.37 0.83 4.75
N PRO A 168 19.90 0.61 5.98
CA PRO A 168 21.12 1.26 6.47
C PRO A 168 22.33 1.12 5.56
N VAL A 169 22.51 -0.04 4.92
CA VAL A 169 23.63 -0.29 4.00
C VAL A 169 23.50 0.56 2.72
N GLU A 170 22.30 0.68 2.19
CA GLU A 170 22.01 1.49 1.01
C GLU A 170 22.19 2.98 1.33
N LEU A 171 21.73 3.43 2.50
CA LEU A 171 21.92 4.80 2.96
C LEU A 171 23.42 5.17 3.05
N VAL A 172 24.25 4.30 3.62
CA VAL A 172 25.69 4.52 3.72
C VAL A 172 26.32 4.58 2.32
N THR A 173 25.93 3.68 1.44
CA THR A 173 26.43 3.65 0.05
C THR A 173 26.06 4.93 -0.70
N LEU A 174 24.81 5.39 -0.58
CA LEU A 174 24.35 6.63 -1.19
C LEU A 174 25.05 7.86 -0.58
N ALA A 175 25.27 7.86 0.73
CA ALA A 175 25.98 8.96 1.41
C ALA A 175 27.44 9.07 0.92
N VAL A 176 28.15 7.96 0.86
CA VAL A 176 29.53 7.91 0.35
C VAL A 176 29.57 8.37 -1.11
N LYS A 177 28.70 7.84 -1.96
CA LYS A 177 28.59 8.21 -3.37
C LYS A 177 28.30 9.71 -3.53
N SER A 178 27.35 10.26 -2.80
CA SER A 178 26.98 11.69 -2.87
C SER A 178 28.09 12.63 -2.39
N LEU A 179 28.94 12.16 -1.48
CA LEU A 179 30.12 12.92 -1.02
C LEU A 179 31.24 12.92 -2.04
N TRP A 180 31.37 11.85 -2.84
CA TRP A 180 32.43 11.71 -3.85
C TRP A 180 32.07 12.34 -5.20
N GLU A 181 30.80 12.26 -5.60
CA GLU A 181 30.28 12.77 -6.85
C GLU A 181 29.98 14.26 -6.77
N ASN A 182 30.73 15.14 -6.39
CA ASN A 182 30.57 16.58 -6.25
C ASN A 182 29.47 17.23 -7.16
N LYS A 183 28.29 16.59 -7.21
CA LYS A 183 27.11 17.08 -7.95
C LYS A 183 26.45 18.21 -7.18
N GLU A 184 26.01 19.22 -7.92
CA GLU A 184 25.21 20.29 -7.38
C GLU A 184 23.77 20.18 -7.88
N ALA A 185 22.82 20.40 -6.98
CA ALA A 185 21.42 20.48 -7.36
C ALA A 185 21.11 21.88 -7.91
N PRO A 186 20.19 22.01 -8.89
CA PRO A 186 19.72 23.30 -9.35
C PRO A 186 19.24 24.20 -8.21
N HIS A 187 19.60 25.48 -8.24
CA HIS A 187 19.25 26.43 -7.17
C HIS A 187 17.75 26.48 -6.89
N ALA A 188 16.93 26.46 -7.95
CA ALA A 188 15.46 26.43 -7.84
C ALA A 188 14.93 25.23 -7.04
N TYR A 189 15.59 24.07 -7.10
CA TYR A 189 15.20 22.90 -6.32
C TYR A 189 15.55 23.07 -4.84
N LEU A 190 16.72 23.68 -4.59
CA LEU A 190 17.17 23.95 -3.22
C LEU A 190 16.31 25.01 -2.54
N GLU A 191 15.88 26.04 -3.26
CA GLU A 191 14.94 27.05 -2.75
C GLU A 191 13.61 26.40 -2.33
N ARG A 192 13.02 25.56 -3.19
CA ARG A 192 11.76 24.85 -2.88
C ARG A 192 11.87 23.93 -1.67
N LEU A 193 13.05 23.38 -1.40
CA LEU A 193 13.32 22.52 -0.23
C LEU A 193 13.75 23.32 1.00
N GLY A 194 13.91 24.65 0.91
CA GLY A 194 14.45 25.47 1.98
C GLY A 194 15.93 25.21 2.30
N LEU A 195 16.68 24.68 1.31
CA LEU A 195 18.09 24.31 1.43
C LEU A 195 19.03 25.25 0.65
N ALA A 196 18.51 26.30 0.05
CA ALA A 196 19.31 27.25 -0.73
C ALA A 196 20.37 27.96 0.14
N GLU A 197 20.01 28.38 1.36
CA GLU A 197 20.88 29.01 2.33
C GLU A 197 21.26 28.05 3.46
N ALA A 198 21.75 26.87 3.11
CA ALA A 198 22.14 25.84 4.11
C ALA A 198 23.32 26.37 4.95
N SER A 199 23.06 26.74 6.19
CA SER A 199 24.05 27.24 7.14
C SER A 199 24.53 26.20 8.15
N SER A 200 23.74 25.12 8.37
CA SER A 200 24.12 24.06 9.28
C SER A 200 24.83 22.91 8.56
N PHE A 201 25.68 22.18 9.28
CA PHE A 201 26.33 20.97 8.76
C PHE A 201 25.29 19.93 8.31
N LYS A 202 24.19 19.81 9.04
CA LYS A 202 23.08 18.92 8.71
C LYS A 202 22.42 19.29 7.37
N ASP A 203 22.16 20.58 7.14
CA ASP A 203 21.53 21.04 5.89
C ASP A 203 22.46 20.88 4.69
N MET A 204 23.75 21.15 4.88
CA MET A 204 24.78 20.89 3.86
C MET A 204 24.88 19.40 3.50
N PHE A 205 24.77 18.52 4.48
CA PHE A 205 24.76 17.08 4.26
C PHE A 205 23.51 16.63 3.51
N ILE A 206 22.31 17.10 3.92
CA ILE A 206 21.04 16.83 3.24
C ILE A 206 21.08 17.35 1.80
N ARG A 207 21.59 18.57 1.56
CA ARG A 207 21.78 19.15 0.23
C ARG A 207 22.64 18.27 -0.66
N LYS A 208 23.77 17.75 -0.16
CA LYS A 208 24.64 16.82 -0.90
C LYS A 208 23.98 15.50 -1.20
N LEU A 209 23.30 14.91 -0.21
CA LEU A 209 22.53 13.68 -0.40
C LEU A 209 21.45 13.86 -1.48
N PHE A 210 20.73 14.96 -1.45
CA PHE A 210 19.70 15.27 -2.44
C PHE A 210 20.30 15.41 -3.85
N ALA A 211 21.37 16.21 -3.99
CA ALA A 211 22.07 16.42 -5.27
C ALA A 211 22.61 15.11 -5.88
N GLY A 212 23.13 14.21 -5.05
CA GLY A 212 23.61 12.89 -5.50
C GLY A 212 22.53 11.92 -5.92
N ASN A 213 21.24 12.23 -5.68
CA ASN A 213 20.09 11.39 -6.00
C ASN A 213 19.15 11.98 -7.07
N LEU A 214 19.50 13.17 -7.61
CA LEU A 214 18.93 13.72 -8.82
C LEU A 214 19.53 13.01 -10.04
#